data_6982da594cb40d3856fadabf5be5a8ae
#
_entry.id   6982da594cb40d3856fadabf5be5a8ae
#
_cell.length_a   1.000
_cell.length_b   1.000
_cell.length_c   1.000
_cell.angle_alpha   90.00
_cell.angle_beta   90.00
_cell.angle_gamma   90.00
#
_symmetry.space_group_name_H-M   'P 1'
#
loop_
_entity.id
_entity.type
_entity.pdbx_description
1 polymer ?
#
loop_
_entity_poly.entity_id
_entity_poly.type
_entity_poly.pdbx_seq_one_letter_code
_entity_poly.pdbx_strand_id
1 'polypeptide(L)'
;MGTLATELAPLAGEAGAPRVYADANMPNGVVAYMRRQLGWDVFFVMEHADLRRARDVEHYRLARQLGRTLLTLDRDYEDDRVFPPGDGAGVIVLFAPDERRLCGLLDRVDREIFRADGASHLPLAGRKVRWTPGA
;
A
#
# COMPACT_ATOMS: atom_id res chain seq x y z
N MET A 1 -0.86 11.63 31.64
CA MET A 1 -0.85 10.32 31.04
C MET A 1 -2.09 10.08 30.17
N GLY A 2 -3.26 10.31 30.69
CA GLY A 2 -4.47 10.13 29.90
C GLY A 2 -4.55 10.95 28.63
N THR A 3 -4.05 12.19 28.69
CA THR A 3 -4.08 13.08 27.54
C THR A 3 -3.25 12.51 26.38
N LEU A 4 -2.03 12.10 26.65
CA LEU A 4 -1.19 11.52 25.61
C LEU A 4 -1.81 10.22 25.07
N ALA A 5 -2.27 9.37 25.97
CA ALA A 5 -2.91 8.13 25.55
C ALA A 5 -4.19 8.41 24.77
N THR A 6 -4.93 9.44 25.17
CA THR A 6 -6.15 9.82 24.47
C THR A 6 -5.85 10.38 23.09
N GLU A 7 -4.81 11.20 22.99
CA GLU A 7 -4.41 11.75 21.70
C GLU A 7 -3.88 10.67 20.76
N LEU A 8 -3.21 9.67 21.31
CA LEU A 8 -2.69 8.57 20.53
C LEU A 8 -3.75 7.50 20.26
N ALA A 9 -4.85 7.50 21.00
CA ALA A 9 -5.89 6.50 20.80
C ALA A 9 -6.46 6.50 19.38
N PRO A 10 -6.77 7.66 18.77
CA PRO A 10 -7.16 7.67 17.35
C PRO A 10 -6.05 7.11 16.46
N LEU A 11 -4.80 7.48 16.74
CA LEU A 11 -3.67 6.94 16.00
C LEU A 11 -3.49 5.46 16.27
N ALA A 12 -3.67 5.03 17.51
CA ALA A 12 -3.61 3.63 17.86
C ALA A 12 -4.76 2.85 17.23
N GLY A 13 -5.94 3.47 17.15
CA GLY A 13 -7.05 2.90 16.41
C GLY A 13 -6.73 2.83 14.92
N GLU A 14 -6.07 3.87 14.43
CA GLU A 14 -5.57 3.90 13.06
C GLU A 14 -4.36 2.99 12.89
N ALA A 15 -3.70 2.58 13.96
CA ALA A 15 -2.64 1.60 13.87
C ALA A 15 -3.15 0.26 13.31
N GLY A 16 -4.46 0.01 13.42
CA GLY A 16 -5.10 -1.12 12.75
C GLY A 16 -5.39 -0.85 11.29
N ALA A 17 -5.24 0.39 10.83
CA ALA A 17 -5.47 0.71 9.44
C ALA A 17 -4.39 0.10 8.56
N PRO A 18 -4.74 -0.33 7.35
CA PRO A 18 -3.77 -0.80 6.38
C PRO A 18 -2.67 0.22 6.13
N ARG A 19 -1.43 -0.23 6.16
CA ARG A 19 -0.27 0.62 5.94
C ARG A 19 0.26 0.35 4.54
N VAL A 20 0.26 1.38 3.71
CA VAL A 20 0.53 1.26 2.28
C VAL A 20 1.62 2.23 1.86
N TYR A 21 2.47 1.77 0.97
CA TYR A 21 3.47 2.57 0.28
C TYR A 21 3.00 2.72 -1.16
N ALA A 22 2.50 3.90 -1.51
CA ALA A 22 1.97 4.16 -2.85
C ALA A 22 3.09 4.67 -3.76
N ASP A 23 3.33 3.93 -4.84
CA ASP A 23 4.37 4.24 -5.82
C ASP A 23 4.05 5.55 -6.56
N ALA A 24 5.09 6.12 -7.19
CA ALA A 24 4.99 7.40 -7.89
C ALA A 24 3.96 7.40 -9.02
N ASN A 25 3.69 6.24 -9.60
CA ASN A 25 2.72 6.11 -10.71
C ASN A 25 1.26 6.11 -10.24
N MET A 26 1.01 6.15 -8.94
CA MET A 26 -0.35 6.17 -8.42
C MET A 26 -0.96 7.55 -8.60
N PRO A 27 -2.17 7.66 -9.18
CA PRO A 27 -2.81 8.97 -9.34
C PRO A 27 -3.16 9.63 -8.01
N ASN A 28 -3.04 10.96 -7.95
CA ASN A 28 -3.36 11.71 -6.73
C ASN A 28 -4.78 11.47 -6.23
N GLY A 29 -5.75 11.42 -7.14
CA GLY A 29 -7.15 11.18 -6.78
C GLY A 29 -7.37 9.80 -6.16
N VAL A 30 -6.62 8.82 -6.63
CA VAL A 30 -6.70 7.46 -6.10
C VAL A 30 -6.08 7.40 -4.70
N VAL A 31 -4.97 8.10 -4.49
CA VAL A 31 -4.38 8.20 -3.15
C VAL A 31 -5.34 8.88 -2.18
N ALA A 32 -6.00 9.95 -2.61
CA ALA A 32 -7.02 10.60 -1.79
C ALA A 32 -8.15 9.65 -1.43
N TYR A 33 -8.57 8.82 -2.37
CA TYR A 33 -9.60 7.81 -2.14
C TYR A 33 -9.16 6.80 -1.08
N MET A 34 -7.92 6.31 -1.17
CA MET A 34 -7.38 5.38 -0.19
C MET A 34 -7.42 5.97 1.22
N ARG A 35 -7.05 7.24 1.35
CA ARG A 35 -6.98 7.91 2.64
C ARG A 35 -8.35 8.26 3.19
N ARG A 36 -9.22 8.83 2.36
CA ARG A 36 -10.50 9.39 2.81
C ARG A 36 -11.62 8.38 2.85
N GLN A 37 -11.72 7.53 1.84
CA GLN A 37 -12.81 6.56 1.75
C GLN A 37 -12.45 5.23 2.42
N LEU A 38 -11.22 4.77 2.26
CA LEU A 38 -10.82 3.47 2.80
C LEU A 38 -10.15 3.59 4.18
N GLY A 39 -9.74 4.78 4.56
CA GLY A 39 -9.11 4.99 5.86
C GLY A 39 -7.72 4.40 5.98
N TRP A 40 -7.02 4.22 4.87
CA TRP A 40 -5.68 3.67 4.86
C TRP A 40 -4.64 4.69 5.30
N ASP A 41 -3.57 4.20 5.91
CA ASP A 41 -2.39 5.00 6.22
C ASP A 41 -1.43 4.89 5.03
N VAL A 42 -1.40 5.92 4.19
CA VAL A 42 -0.70 5.89 2.92
C VAL A 42 0.53 6.79 2.95
N PHE A 43 1.70 6.19 2.71
CA PHE A 43 2.92 6.91 2.38
C PHE A 43 2.97 7.01 0.86
N PHE A 44 2.90 8.24 0.32
CA PHE A 44 2.87 8.46 -1.12
C PHE A 44 4.17 9.08 -1.60
N VAL A 45 4.86 8.41 -2.51
CA VAL A 45 6.19 8.79 -3.00
C VAL A 45 6.23 10.24 -3.52
N MET A 46 5.18 10.65 -4.25
CA MET A 46 5.16 11.98 -4.86
C MET A 46 5.11 13.12 -3.87
N GLU A 47 4.80 12.84 -2.61
CA GLU A 47 4.83 13.85 -1.53
C GLU A 47 6.23 14.02 -0.93
N HIS A 48 7.20 13.24 -1.38
CA HIS A 48 8.57 13.25 -0.86
C HIS A 48 9.54 13.56 -2.00
N ALA A 49 10.00 14.80 -2.07
CA ALA A 49 10.82 15.27 -3.18
C ALA A 49 12.10 14.45 -3.37
N ASP A 50 12.69 14.00 -2.28
CA ASP A 50 13.93 13.23 -2.29
C ASP A 50 13.73 11.81 -2.84
N LEU A 51 12.48 11.32 -2.90
CA LEU A 51 12.18 9.97 -3.37
C LEU A 51 11.68 9.94 -4.82
N ARG A 52 11.41 11.10 -5.41
CA ARG A 52 10.83 11.14 -6.77
C ARG A 52 11.74 10.53 -7.82
N ARG A 53 13.05 10.56 -7.60
CA ARG A 53 14.05 10.01 -8.52
C ARG A 53 14.67 8.72 -8.03
N ALA A 54 14.15 8.17 -6.93
CA ALA A 54 14.65 6.91 -6.42
C ALA A 54 14.31 5.77 -7.38
N ARG A 55 15.17 4.78 -7.42
CA ARG A 55 14.95 3.60 -8.25
C ARG A 55 13.97 2.64 -7.58
N ASP A 56 13.37 1.77 -8.37
CA ASP A 56 12.40 0.81 -7.88
C ASP A 56 12.94 -0.06 -6.74
N VAL A 57 14.21 -0.45 -6.83
CA VAL A 57 14.86 -1.23 -5.75
C VAL A 57 14.88 -0.46 -4.43
N GLU A 58 15.08 0.85 -4.51
CA GLU A 58 15.08 1.69 -3.31
C GLU A 58 13.68 1.79 -2.71
N HIS A 59 12.65 1.93 -3.54
CA HIS A 59 11.26 1.94 -3.10
C HIS A 59 10.89 0.61 -2.44
N TYR A 60 11.30 -0.48 -3.03
CA TYR A 60 11.03 -1.81 -2.50
C TYR A 60 11.60 -1.98 -1.10
N ARG A 61 12.85 -1.55 -0.91
CA ARG A 61 13.52 -1.61 0.40
C ARG A 61 12.88 -0.68 1.42
N LEU A 62 12.55 0.54 0.99
CA LEU A 62 11.96 1.52 1.89
C LEU A 62 10.58 1.08 2.36
N ALA A 63 9.77 0.53 1.46
CA ALA A 63 8.47 -0.01 1.84
C ALA A 63 8.61 -1.05 2.95
N ARG A 64 9.60 -1.94 2.84
CA ARG A 64 9.88 -2.93 3.88
C ARG A 64 10.32 -2.27 5.18
N GLN A 65 11.24 -1.31 5.11
CA GLN A 65 11.72 -0.60 6.29
C GLN A 65 10.59 0.11 7.03
N LEU A 66 9.65 0.67 6.28
CA LEU A 66 8.51 1.38 6.85
C LEU A 66 7.37 0.43 7.27
N GLY A 67 7.50 -0.86 6.99
CA GLY A 67 6.45 -1.83 7.31
C GLY A 67 5.17 -1.54 6.55
N ARG A 68 5.27 -1.25 5.25
CA ARG A 68 4.14 -0.89 4.40
C ARG A 68 4.06 -1.78 3.17
N THR A 69 2.86 -2.22 2.84
CA THR A 69 2.62 -2.95 1.59
C THR A 69 2.82 -2.02 0.41
N LEU A 70 3.64 -2.42 -0.55
CA LEU A 70 3.89 -1.64 -1.76
C LEU A 70 2.72 -1.78 -2.72
N LEU A 71 2.16 -0.65 -3.13
CA LEU A 71 1.04 -0.59 -4.06
C LEU A 71 1.51 0.14 -5.32
N THR A 72 1.43 -0.52 -6.47
CA THR A 72 2.00 0.00 -7.70
C THR A 72 1.19 -0.41 -8.92
N LEU A 73 1.36 0.36 -10.01
CA LEU A 73 0.84 0.01 -11.33
C LEU A 73 1.93 -0.63 -12.19
N ASP A 74 3.14 -0.75 -11.68
CA ASP A 74 4.31 -1.22 -12.44
C ASP A 74 4.52 -2.71 -12.24
N ARG A 75 4.41 -3.46 -13.33
CA ARG A 75 4.58 -4.91 -13.31
C ARG A 75 6.03 -5.35 -13.12
N ASP A 76 6.99 -4.44 -13.24
CA ASP A 76 8.41 -4.78 -13.05
C ASP A 76 8.67 -5.32 -11.64
N TYR A 77 7.89 -4.91 -10.66
CA TYR A 77 8.00 -5.43 -9.29
C TYR A 77 7.65 -6.92 -9.18
N GLU A 78 7.09 -7.51 -10.21
CA GLU A 78 6.81 -8.95 -10.25
C GLU A 78 8.06 -9.80 -10.52
N ASP A 79 9.16 -9.18 -10.95
CA ASP A 79 10.41 -9.90 -11.22
C ASP A 79 11.09 -10.27 -9.90
N ASP A 80 10.96 -11.53 -9.51
CA ASP A 80 11.48 -12.03 -8.25
C ASP A 80 13.01 -12.04 -8.17
N ARG A 81 13.69 -11.96 -9.31
CA ARG A 81 15.16 -11.90 -9.33
C ARG A 81 15.67 -10.53 -8.89
N VAL A 82 14.92 -9.47 -9.22
CA VAL A 82 15.27 -8.09 -8.83
C VAL A 82 14.61 -7.72 -7.50
N PHE A 83 13.40 -8.22 -7.27
CA PHE A 83 12.60 -7.92 -6.09
C PHE A 83 12.22 -9.23 -5.39
N PRO A 84 13.14 -9.83 -4.62
CA PRO A 84 12.84 -11.10 -3.97
C PRO A 84 11.65 -10.99 -3.02
N PRO A 85 10.62 -11.84 -3.16
CA PRO A 85 9.43 -11.76 -2.31
C PRO A 85 9.73 -11.82 -0.81
N GLY A 86 10.68 -12.66 -0.42
CA GLY A 86 11.05 -12.82 0.99
C GLY A 86 11.63 -11.55 1.60
N ASP A 87 12.13 -10.64 0.78
CA ASP A 87 12.70 -9.36 1.24
C ASP A 87 11.69 -8.22 1.22
N GLY A 88 10.44 -8.48 0.88
CA GLY A 88 9.42 -7.46 0.74
C GLY A 88 8.36 -7.50 1.83
N ALA A 89 7.74 -6.36 2.09
CA ALA A 89 6.60 -6.25 2.99
C ALA A 89 5.28 -6.58 2.30
N GLY A 90 5.35 -7.10 1.08
CA GLY A 90 4.19 -7.40 0.24
C GLY A 90 4.06 -6.41 -0.90
N VAL A 91 3.61 -6.91 -2.05
CA VAL A 91 3.41 -6.10 -3.25
C VAL A 91 2.04 -6.37 -3.82
N ILE A 92 1.32 -5.29 -4.12
CA ILE A 92 0.06 -5.36 -4.87
C ILE A 92 0.28 -4.60 -6.18
N VAL A 93 0.23 -5.33 -7.29
CA VAL A 93 0.28 -4.74 -8.62
C VAL A 93 -1.15 -4.62 -9.12
N LEU A 94 -1.55 -3.39 -9.44
CA LEU A 94 -2.89 -3.10 -9.90
C LEU A 94 -2.88 -2.75 -11.38
N PHE A 95 -3.94 -3.13 -12.06
CA PHE A 95 -4.19 -2.69 -13.42
C PHE A 95 -5.67 -2.38 -13.58
N ALA A 96 -5.96 -1.18 -14.05
CA ALA A 96 -7.32 -0.78 -14.41
C ALA A 96 -7.26 0.28 -15.49
N PRO A 97 -8.27 0.33 -16.41
CA PRO A 97 -8.23 1.28 -17.51
C PRO A 97 -8.50 2.73 -17.11
N ASP A 98 -9.06 2.95 -15.93
CA ASP A 98 -9.37 4.30 -15.44
C ASP A 98 -9.36 4.34 -13.91
N GLU A 99 -9.38 5.55 -13.36
CA GLU A 99 -9.31 5.73 -11.91
C GLU A 99 -10.53 5.18 -11.17
N ARG A 100 -11.70 5.25 -11.79
CA ARG A 100 -12.92 4.72 -11.17
C ARG A 100 -12.81 3.22 -10.94
N ARG A 101 -12.36 2.49 -11.95
CA ARG A 101 -12.16 1.05 -11.82
C ARG A 101 -11.01 0.70 -10.91
N LEU A 102 -10.00 1.56 -10.88
CA LEU A 102 -8.89 1.39 -9.95
C LEU A 102 -9.39 1.51 -8.51
N CYS A 103 -10.23 2.49 -8.22
CA CYS A 103 -10.85 2.61 -6.90
C CYS A 103 -11.70 1.38 -6.56
N GLY A 104 -12.39 0.82 -7.53
CA GLY A 104 -13.15 -0.42 -7.34
C GLY A 104 -12.28 -1.60 -6.96
N LEU A 105 -11.09 -1.70 -7.56
CA LEU A 105 -10.13 -2.72 -7.17
C LEU A 105 -9.65 -2.50 -5.73
N LEU A 106 -9.42 -1.26 -5.35
CA LEU A 106 -8.98 -0.93 -4.00
C LEU A 106 -10.04 -1.28 -2.96
N ASP A 107 -11.32 -1.11 -3.27
CA ASP A 107 -12.40 -1.56 -2.39
C ASP A 107 -12.30 -3.05 -2.13
N ARG A 108 -12.01 -3.83 -3.15
CA ARG A 108 -11.85 -5.28 -3.03
C ARG A 108 -10.60 -5.65 -2.24
N VAL A 109 -9.51 -4.96 -2.51
CA VAL A 109 -8.26 -5.16 -1.75
C VAL A 109 -8.51 -4.90 -0.27
N ASP A 110 -9.23 -3.83 0.04
CA ASP A 110 -9.56 -3.51 1.42
C ASP A 110 -10.31 -4.65 2.10
N ARG A 111 -11.39 -5.13 1.45
CA ARG A 111 -12.20 -6.20 2.05
C ARG A 111 -11.51 -7.55 2.09
N GLU A 112 -10.85 -7.92 1.00
CA GLU A 112 -10.41 -9.30 0.79
C GLU A 112 -8.99 -9.54 1.27
N ILE A 113 -8.19 -8.50 1.45
CA ILE A 113 -6.81 -8.64 1.91
C ILE A 113 -6.60 -7.96 3.25
N PHE A 114 -6.80 -6.66 3.33
CA PHE A 114 -6.43 -5.90 4.51
C PHE A 114 -7.37 -6.10 5.70
N ARG A 115 -8.65 -6.22 5.44
CA ARG A 115 -9.66 -6.36 6.49
C ARG A 115 -10.28 -7.75 6.54
N ALA A 116 -9.66 -8.70 5.86
CA ALA A 116 -10.09 -10.09 5.96
C ALA A 116 -9.89 -10.60 7.40
N ASP A 117 -10.73 -11.52 7.80
CA ASP A 117 -10.65 -12.13 9.13
C ASP A 117 -9.27 -12.75 9.33
N GLY A 118 -8.66 -12.43 10.48
CA GLY A 118 -7.33 -12.95 10.80
C GLY A 118 -6.20 -12.32 10.03
N ALA A 119 -6.44 -11.26 9.26
CA ALA A 119 -5.36 -10.58 8.53
C ALA A 119 -4.35 -10.01 9.52
N SER A 120 -3.08 -10.23 9.22
CA SER A 120 -2.00 -9.68 10.02
C SER A 120 -1.76 -8.21 9.64
N HIS A 121 -0.87 -7.56 10.39
CA HIS A 121 -0.47 -6.18 10.13
C HIS A 121 0.09 -6.00 8.71
N LEU A 122 0.82 -7.00 8.21
CA LEU A 122 1.34 -7.04 6.84
C LEU A 122 0.86 -8.33 6.19
N PRO A 123 -0.39 -8.37 5.70
CA PRO A 123 -0.98 -9.63 5.25
C PRO A 123 -0.27 -10.25 4.04
N LEU A 124 0.44 -9.44 3.27
CA LEU A 124 1.16 -9.92 2.09
C LEU A 124 2.67 -9.96 2.27
N ALA A 125 3.17 -9.86 3.51
CA ALA A 125 4.62 -9.93 3.72
C ALA A 125 5.20 -11.17 3.07
N GLY A 126 6.23 -10.98 2.25
CA GLY A 126 6.86 -12.07 1.50
C GLY A 126 6.07 -12.54 0.28
N ARG A 127 5.01 -11.84 -0.10
CA ARG A 127 4.15 -12.26 -1.21
C ARG A 127 3.87 -11.10 -2.16
N LYS A 128 3.45 -11.45 -3.36
CA LYS A 128 3.03 -10.49 -4.39
C LYS A 128 1.72 -10.96 -4.99
N VAL A 129 0.81 -10.01 -5.25
CA VAL A 129 -0.46 -10.30 -5.91
C VAL A 129 -0.69 -9.29 -7.02
N ARG A 130 -1.42 -9.71 -8.05
CA ARG A 130 -1.86 -8.84 -9.14
C ARG A 130 -3.37 -8.82 -9.14
N TRP A 131 -3.94 -7.63 -9.24
CA TRP A 131 -5.39 -7.45 -9.26
C TRP A 131 -5.80 -6.67 -10.49
N THR A 132 -6.81 -7.20 -11.19
CA THR A 132 -7.39 -6.57 -12.38
C THR A 132 -8.92 -6.59 -12.27
N PRO A 133 -9.62 -5.69 -13.00
CA PRO A 133 -11.08 -5.69 -13.00
C PRO A 133 -11.61 -7.04 -13.51
N GLY A 134 -12.68 -7.52 -12.87
CA GLY A 134 -13.34 -8.75 -13.24
C GLY A 134 -12.64 -10.03 -12.82
N ALA A 135 -11.55 -9.91 -12.09
CA ALA A 135 -10.82 -11.09 -11.60
C ALA A 135 -11.46 -11.64 -10.33
#